data_69a44e9d185085c1e046ba99484295e0
#
_entry.id   69a44e9d185085c1e046ba99484295e0
#
_cell.length_a   1.000
_cell.length_b   1.000
_cell.length_c   1.000
_cell.angle_alpha   90.00
_cell.angle_beta   90.00
_cell.angle_gamma   90.00
#
_symmetry.space_group_name_H-M   'P 1'
#
loop_
_entity.id
_entity.type
_entity.pdbx_description
1 polymer ?
#
loop_
_entity_poly.entity_id
_entity_poly.type
_entity_poly.pdbx_seq_one_letter_code
_entity_poly.pdbx_strand_id
1 'polypeptide(L)'
;MRYPNLLDSIFNVSTAAEHAHALIWRDVQWRERQPFLRLEPVVLADASGGTSIKPSGDVMSVPVTPGAFLGLRLALDGAGNLQKFCAGYTRGNTETGQIQRVACPQGNRLESGKQCEYCAAYDEFTALHTAHLYAGTLTPGMRAYAQQPHRLYIATFPDGSSKVGTSSQHSTPRRLDEQAVATATYIAQAPDGLLIREAEDAVTHIANIPQVKQVAGKYRAWTEPLPGAQLRAAHQNTVERAHKALTESGLLTQLAALDESWVPSVAMSRPYAALRAQNPEPLDAFPSILKTREAGFFCTGAAGKFVTAHVGDPEAAVLINTAELANYVVEPADTLSAVTVQTSLF
;
A
#
# COMPACT_ATOMS: atom_id res chain seq x y z
N MET A 1 -2.88 32.19 3.96
CA MET A 1 -2.03 31.96 2.76
C MET A 1 -2.61 30.71 2.11
N ARG A 2 -2.95 30.73 0.81
CA ARG A 2 -3.50 29.56 0.13
C ARG A 2 -2.34 28.80 -0.51
N TYR A 3 -2.20 27.54 -0.18
CA TYR A 3 -1.16 26.66 -0.74
C TYR A 3 -1.70 25.97 -1.99
N PRO A 4 -0.93 25.86 -3.10
CA PRO A 4 -1.31 25.03 -4.23
C PRO A 4 -1.47 23.57 -3.78
N ASN A 5 -2.70 23.04 -3.88
CA ASN A 5 -3.02 21.71 -3.41
C ASN A 5 -2.73 20.67 -4.49
N LEU A 6 -2.08 19.57 -4.12
CA LEU A 6 -1.83 18.44 -5.04
C LEU A 6 -3.11 17.93 -5.71
N LEU A 7 -4.23 17.96 -5.00
CA LEU A 7 -5.52 17.48 -5.52
C LEU A 7 -6.07 18.38 -6.63
N ASP A 8 -5.74 19.68 -6.63
CA ASP A 8 -6.22 20.62 -7.66
C ASP A 8 -5.69 20.28 -9.06
N SER A 9 -4.52 19.63 -9.14
CA SER A 9 -3.93 19.23 -10.41
C SER A 9 -4.80 18.26 -11.21
N ILE A 10 -5.68 17.50 -10.54
CA ILE A 10 -6.57 16.52 -11.15
C ILE A 10 -7.71 17.23 -11.90
N PHE A 11 -8.27 18.28 -11.32
CA PHE A 11 -9.38 19.00 -11.89
C PHE A 11 -9.00 19.79 -13.15
N ASN A 12 -7.71 20.05 -13.33
CA ASN A 12 -7.19 20.76 -14.50
C ASN A 12 -6.87 19.86 -15.71
N VAL A 13 -6.87 18.53 -15.55
CA VAL A 13 -6.38 17.60 -16.58
C VAL A 13 -7.45 16.69 -17.18
N SER A 14 -8.59 16.51 -16.49
CA SER A 14 -9.61 15.54 -16.90
C SER A 14 -10.91 16.23 -17.36
N THR A 15 -11.38 15.91 -18.56
CA THR A 15 -12.71 16.33 -19.04
C THR A 15 -13.86 15.76 -18.18
N ALA A 16 -13.66 14.60 -17.55
CA ALA A 16 -14.58 14.05 -16.57
C ALA A 16 -14.56 14.82 -15.23
N ALA A 17 -13.46 15.54 -14.95
CA ALA A 17 -13.26 16.32 -13.74
C ALA A 17 -13.77 17.77 -13.87
N GLU A 18 -14.11 18.26 -15.07
CA GLU A 18 -14.62 19.65 -15.27
C GLU A 18 -15.87 19.95 -14.43
N HIS A 19 -16.59 18.91 -13.98
CA HIS A 19 -17.78 19.03 -13.13
C HIS A 19 -17.62 18.31 -11.78
N ALA A 20 -16.46 17.71 -11.52
CA ALA A 20 -16.21 17.01 -10.27
C ALA A 20 -15.64 17.99 -9.23
N HIS A 21 -16.25 18.03 -8.06
CA HIS A 21 -15.72 18.78 -6.91
C HIS A 21 -15.12 17.86 -5.85
N ALA A 22 -15.15 16.54 -6.09
CA ALA A 22 -14.70 15.53 -5.15
C ALA A 22 -14.04 14.34 -5.87
N LEU A 23 -13.21 13.63 -5.13
CA LEU A 23 -12.39 12.52 -5.61
C LEU A 23 -12.58 11.30 -4.70
N ILE A 24 -12.55 10.09 -5.25
CA ILE A 24 -12.43 8.88 -4.44
C ILE A 24 -10.94 8.60 -4.24
N TRP A 25 -10.50 8.53 -3.00
CA TRP A 25 -9.14 8.10 -2.65
C TRP A 25 -9.01 6.60 -2.84
N ARG A 26 -8.31 6.16 -3.88
CA ARG A 26 -8.16 4.73 -4.17
C ARG A 26 -7.03 4.08 -3.37
N ASP A 27 -5.81 4.58 -3.49
CA ASP A 27 -4.65 4.13 -2.69
C ASP A 27 -3.40 5.00 -2.97
N VAL A 28 -2.28 4.63 -2.34
CA VAL A 28 -0.93 5.01 -2.75
C VAL A 28 -0.33 3.84 -3.53
N GLN A 29 0.02 4.07 -4.79
CA GLN A 29 0.63 3.10 -5.69
C GLN A 29 2.08 3.47 -6.00
N TRP A 30 2.92 2.47 -6.19
CA TRP A 30 4.29 2.64 -6.59
C TRP A 30 4.45 2.28 -8.08
N ARG A 31 4.96 3.21 -8.89
CA ARG A 31 5.29 3.02 -10.31
C ARG A 31 6.72 3.46 -10.53
N GLU A 32 7.54 2.65 -11.22
CA GLU A 32 8.95 2.94 -11.42
C GLU A 32 9.65 3.34 -10.10
N ARG A 33 9.19 2.72 -9.02
CA ARG A 33 9.67 2.97 -7.66
C ARG A 33 9.42 4.38 -7.12
N GLN A 34 8.45 5.10 -7.69
CA GLN A 34 7.95 6.39 -7.20
C GLN A 34 6.54 6.23 -6.64
N PRO A 35 6.18 6.93 -5.54
CA PRO A 35 4.85 6.88 -4.98
C PRO A 35 3.89 7.83 -5.69
N PHE A 36 2.69 7.36 -5.99
CA PHE A 36 1.60 8.13 -6.57
C PHE A 36 0.34 7.98 -5.75
N LEU A 37 -0.38 9.07 -5.54
CA LEU A 37 -1.76 9.03 -5.10
C LEU A 37 -2.63 8.57 -6.26
N ARG A 38 -3.46 7.55 -6.04
CA ARG A 38 -4.48 7.13 -7.00
C ARG A 38 -5.81 7.68 -6.58
N LEU A 39 -6.39 8.49 -7.44
CA LEU A 39 -7.59 9.24 -7.19
C LEU A 39 -8.54 9.07 -8.37
N GLU A 40 -9.83 9.00 -8.09
CA GLU A 40 -10.85 8.83 -9.13
C GLU A 40 -11.90 9.92 -8.97
N PRO A 41 -12.13 10.76 -9.99
CA PRO A 41 -13.19 11.76 -9.95
C PRO A 41 -14.56 11.13 -9.71
N VAL A 42 -15.42 11.82 -8.95
CA VAL A 42 -16.83 11.50 -8.91
C VAL A 42 -17.59 12.36 -9.92
N VAL A 43 -18.59 11.76 -10.57
CA VAL A 43 -19.46 12.46 -11.50
C VAL A 43 -20.89 12.44 -10.98
N LEU A 44 -21.65 13.47 -11.36
CA LEU A 44 -23.07 13.51 -11.06
C LEU A 44 -23.79 12.41 -11.85
N ALA A 45 -24.64 11.65 -11.19
CA ALA A 45 -25.52 10.69 -11.83
C ALA A 45 -26.95 11.25 -11.85
N ASP A 46 -27.59 11.17 -12.99
CA ASP A 46 -29.02 11.47 -13.10
C ASP A 46 -29.80 10.40 -12.35
N ALA A 47 -30.39 10.79 -11.24
CA ALA A 47 -31.29 9.94 -10.47
C ALA A 47 -32.67 10.55 -10.50
N SER A 48 -33.68 9.73 -10.76
CA SER A 48 -35.08 10.13 -10.65
C SER A 48 -35.42 10.43 -9.18
N GLY A 49 -35.13 11.68 -8.75
CA GLY A 49 -35.48 12.15 -7.40
C GLY A 49 -34.34 12.81 -6.60
N GLY A 50 -33.16 13.03 -7.16
CA GLY A 50 -32.08 13.76 -6.49
C GLY A 50 -30.74 13.63 -7.20
N THR A 51 -29.80 14.53 -6.87
CA THR A 51 -28.45 14.48 -7.38
C THR A 51 -27.67 13.39 -6.62
N SER A 52 -27.30 12.30 -7.29
CA SER A 52 -26.41 11.28 -6.74
C SER A 52 -25.01 11.39 -7.39
N ILE A 53 -24.01 10.89 -6.70
CA ILE A 53 -22.65 10.81 -7.24
C ILE A 53 -22.27 9.36 -7.52
N LYS A 54 -21.45 9.16 -8.55
CA LYS A 54 -20.88 7.85 -8.88
C LYS A 54 -19.40 7.98 -9.28
N PRO A 55 -18.59 6.89 -9.16
CA PRO A 55 -17.24 6.86 -9.70
C PRO A 55 -17.23 7.14 -11.20
N SER A 56 -16.25 7.90 -11.69
CA SER A 56 -16.10 8.17 -13.14
C SER A 56 -15.65 6.94 -13.94
N GLY A 57 -14.97 5.99 -13.29
CA GLY A 57 -14.26 4.89 -13.94
C GLY A 57 -12.78 5.23 -14.26
N ASP A 58 -12.42 6.52 -14.27
CA ASP A 58 -11.07 6.99 -14.66
C ASP A 58 -10.21 7.24 -13.41
N VAL A 59 -9.28 6.34 -13.14
CA VAL A 59 -8.34 6.50 -12.01
C VAL A 59 -7.09 7.24 -12.45
N MET A 60 -6.90 8.41 -11.90
CA MET A 60 -5.75 9.27 -12.13
C MET A 60 -4.63 9.02 -11.12
N SER A 61 -3.40 9.35 -11.49
CA SER A 61 -2.22 9.19 -10.64
C SER A 61 -1.48 10.52 -10.51
N VAL A 62 -1.31 10.98 -9.27
CA VAL A 62 -0.60 12.21 -8.92
C VAL A 62 0.65 11.85 -8.13
N PRO A 63 1.85 12.29 -8.53
CA PRO A 63 3.07 11.96 -7.80
C PRO A 63 3.06 12.57 -6.40
N VAL A 64 3.51 11.81 -5.41
CA VAL A 64 3.78 12.35 -4.06
C VAL A 64 5.08 13.12 -4.12
N THR A 65 4.98 14.42 -4.33
CA THR A 65 6.15 15.31 -4.52
C THR A 65 6.56 15.92 -3.17
N PRO A 66 7.82 15.75 -2.73
CA PRO A 66 8.32 16.42 -1.54
C PRO A 66 8.14 17.94 -1.62
N GLY A 67 7.66 18.56 -0.53
CA GLY A 67 7.34 19.97 -0.43
C GLY A 67 5.97 20.38 -0.96
N ALA A 68 5.24 19.48 -1.63
CA ALA A 68 3.90 19.79 -2.10
C ALA A 68 2.88 19.71 -0.95
N PHE A 69 1.93 20.63 -0.94
CA PHE A 69 0.83 20.66 0.01
C PHE A 69 -0.26 19.66 -0.41
N LEU A 70 -0.70 18.84 0.53
CA LEU A 70 -1.83 17.94 0.39
C LEU A 70 -2.86 18.28 1.46
N GLY A 71 -3.95 18.92 1.05
CA GLY A 71 -5.06 19.25 1.92
C GLY A 71 -6.33 18.56 1.43
N LEU A 72 -7.03 17.89 2.33
CA LEU A 72 -8.25 17.17 2.03
C LEU A 72 -9.25 17.20 3.18
N ARG A 73 -10.52 17.09 2.86
CA ARG A 73 -11.60 16.79 3.80
C ARG A 73 -12.45 15.64 3.29
N LEU A 74 -13.06 14.89 4.18
CA LEU A 74 -13.95 13.80 3.85
C LEU A 74 -15.31 14.36 3.42
N ALA A 75 -15.79 13.96 2.25
CA ALA A 75 -17.10 14.33 1.76
C ALA A 75 -18.20 13.58 2.52
N LEU A 76 -19.22 14.33 2.95
CA LEU A 76 -20.41 13.79 3.61
C LEU A 76 -21.59 13.79 2.65
N ASP A 77 -22.52 12.85 2.84
CA ASP A 77 -23.83 12.92 2.17
C ASP A 77 -24.78 13.89 2.89
N GLY A 78 -25.96 14.08 2.32
CA GLY A 78 -26.98 14.96 2.90
C GLY A 78 -27.46 14.56 4.32
N ALA A 79 -27.16 13.34 4.75
CA ALA A 79 -27.44 12.84 6.11
C ALA A 79 -26.22 12.91 7.05
N GLY A 80 -25.09 13.45 6.58
CA GLY A 80 -23.86 13.58 7.37
C GLY A 80 -23.00 12.31 7.45
N ASN A 81 -23.27 11.29 6.63
CA ASN A 81 -22.49 10.06 6.59
C ASN A 81 -21.33 10.17 5.62
N LEU A 82 -20.23 9.48 5.92
CA LEU A 82 -19.10 9.33 5.02
C LEU A 82 -19.51 8.58 3.75
N GLN A 83 -19.02 9.05 2.62
CA GLN A 83 -19.29 8.44 1.32
C GLN A 83 -18.14 7.51 0.96
N LYS A 84 -18.45 6.26 0.65
CA LYS A 84 -17.48 5.23 0.30
C LYS A 84 -17.96 4.40 -0.87
N PHE A 85 -17.05 4.07 -1.80
CA PHE A 85 -17.37 3.31 -3.00
C PHE A 85 -16.62 1.99 -3.10
N CYS A 86 -17.16 1.04 -3.85
CA CYS A 86 -16.55 -0.25 -4.11
C CYS A 86 -15.19 -0.08 -4.80
N ALA A 87 -14.19 -0.86 -4.36
CA ALA A 87 -12.84 -0.85 -4.92
C ALA A 87 -12.72 -1.50 -6.30
N GLY A 88 -13.80 -2.16 -6.80
CA GLY A 88 -13.68 -3.08 -7.92
C GLY A 88 -13.06 -4.41 -7.50
N TYR A 89 -12.46 -5.14 -8.43
CA TYR A 89 -11.88 -6.47 -8.18
C TYR A 89 -10.52 -6.64 -8.88
N THR A 90 -9.80 -7.67 -8.49
CA THR A 90 -8.48 -8.01 -9.03
C THR A 90 -8.62 -9.13 -10.06
N ARG A 91 -7.91 -9.01 -11.18
CA ARG A 91 -7.90 -10.02 -12.24
C ARG A 91 -6.50 -10.18 -12.83
N GLY A 92 -6.13 -11.41 -13.18
CA GLY A 92 -4.95 -11.69 -13.98
C GLY A 92 -5.18 -11.39 -15.46
N ASN A 93 -4.23 -10.68 -16.08
CA ASN A 93 -4.24 -10.42 -17.52
C ASN A 93 -3.61 -11.61 -18.25
N THR A 94 -4.31 -12.17 -19.26
CA THR A 94 -3.88 -13.35 -20.00
C THR A 94 -2.70 -13.09 -20.92
N GLU A 95 -2.54 -11.87 -21.42
CA GLU A 95 -1.50 -11.51 -22.39
C GLU A 95 -0.20 -11.14 -21.70
N THR A 96 -0.30 -10.33 -20.63
CA THR A 96 0.88 -9.79 -19.92
C THR A 96 1.27 -10.60 -18.70
N GLY A 97 0.40 -11.48 -18.22
CA GLY A 97 0.58 -12.19 -16.94
C GLY A 97 0.66 -11.22 -15.74
N GLN A 98 0.17 -9.99 -15.87
CA GLN A 98 0.17 -9.02 -14.77
C GLN A 98 -1.16 -9.02 -14.04
N ILE A 99 -1.11 -8.70 -12.77
CA ILE A 99 -2.31 -8.47 -11.98
C ILE A 99 -2.80 -7.04 -12.22
N GLN A 100 -4.05 -6.93 -12.61
CA GLN A 100 -4.71 -5.64 -12.84
C GLN A 100 -5.94 -5.48 -11.95
N ARG A 101 -6.26 -4.24 -11.62
CA ARG A 101 -7.50 -3.90 -10.93
C ARG A 101 -8.55 -3.47 -11.93
N VAL A 102 -9.72 -4.06 -11.84
CA VAL A 102 -10.90 -3.73 -12.64
C VAL A 102 -11.83 -2.86 -11.78
N ALA A 103 -12.26 -1.72 -12.31
CA ALA A 103 -13.22 -0.85 -11.62
C ALA A 103 -14.56 -1.57 -11.37
N CYS A 104 -15.27 -1.18 -10.33
CA CYS A 104 -16.61 -1.72 -10.09
C CYS A 104 -17.56 -1.32 -11.23
N PRO A 105 -18.12 -2.27 -12.01
CA PRO A 105 -18.96 -1.92 -13.15
C PRO A 105 -20.29 -1.26 -12.74
N GLN A 106 -20.70 -1.46 -11.50
CA GLN A 106 -21.93 -0.89 -10.94
C GLN A 106 -21.69 0.43 -10.20
N GLY A 107 -20.44 0.79 -9.90
CA GLY A 107 -20.11 1.98 -9.11
C GLY A 107 -20.74 1.98 -7.72
N ASN A 108 -20.93 0.81 -7.10
CA ASN A 108 -21.70 0.67 -5.86
C ASN A 108 -21.10 1.46 -4.70
N ARG A 109 -21.96 2.21 -4.01
CA ARG A 109 -21.68 2.77 -2.69
C ARG A 109 -21.66 1.67 -1.64
N LEU A 110 -20.80 1.80 -0.63
CA LEU A 110 -20.63 0.84 0.46
C LEU A 110 -20.86 1.52 1.80
N GLU A 111 -21.49 0.82 2.72
CA GLU A 111 -21.55 1.20 4.14
C GLU A 111 -20.29 0.72 4.87
N SER A 112 -19.78 -0.45 4.51
CA SER A 112 -18.60 -1.06 5.13
C SER A 112 -17.81 -1.92 4.12
N GLY A 113 -16.66 -2.43 4.52
CA GLY A 113 -15.87 -3.31 3.68
C GLY A 113 -15.11 -2.58 2.56
N LYS A 114 -14.68 -3.34 1.54
CA LYS A 114 -13.89 -2.84 0.41
C LYS A 114 -14.56 -3.07 -0.94
N GLN A 115 -15.41 -4.08 -1.06
CA GLN A 115 -16.00 -4.55 -2.30
C GLN A 115 -17.48 -4.85 -2.11
N CYS A 116 -18.28 -4.64 -3.15
CA CYS A 116 -19.64 -5.16 -3.22
C CYS A 116 -19.63 -6.66 -3.52
N GLU A 117 -20.74 -7.33 -3.32
CA GLU A 117 -20.88 -8.79 -3.53
C GLU A 117 -20.45 -9.21 -4.94
N TYR A 118 -20.87 -8.47 -5.97
CA TYR A 118 -20.44 -8.74 -7.33
C TYR A 118 -18.91 -8.73 -7.46
N CYS A 119 -18.24 -7.66 -7.02
CA CYS A 119 -16.80 -7.58 -7.14
C CYS A 119 -16.05 -8.59 -6.28
N ALA A 120 -16.58 -8.93 -5.11
CA ALA A 120 -16.01 -9.98 -4.25
C ALA A 120 -16.07 -11.36 -4.91
N ALA A 121 -17.17 -11.67 -5.66
CA ALA A 121 -17.32 -12.93 -6.38
C ALA A 121 -16.36 -13.07 -7.57
N TYR A 122 -15.93 -11.96 -8.18
CA TYR A 122 -15.01 -11.94 -9.32
C TYR A 122 -13.55 -11.65 -8.95
N ASP A 123 -13.24 -11.44 -7.66
CA ASP A 123 -11.89 -11.11 -7.21
C ASP A 123 -10.99 -12.35 -7.18
N GLU A 124 -9.95 -12.32 -8.01
CA GLU A 124 -8.98 -13.42 -8.12
C GLU A 124 -7.84 -13.32 -7.10
N PHE A 125 -7.80 -12.28 -6.26
CA PHE A 125 -6.66 -12.03 -5.35
C PHE A 125 -6.44 -13.17 -4.36
N THR A 126 -7.51 -13.65 -3.71
CA THR A 126 -7.40 -14.75 -2.74
C THR A 126 -6.97 -16.03 -3.42
N ALA A 127 -7.57 -16.35 -4.60
CA ALA A 127 -7.24 -17.55 -5.35
C ALA A 127 -5.78 -17.56 -5.83
N LEU A 128 -5.19 -16.40 -6.14
CA LEU A 128 -3.76 -16.29 -6.46
C LEU A 128 -2.85 -16.65 -5.28
N HIS A 129 -3.26 -16.32 -4.05
CA HIS A 129 -2.50 -16.67 -2.85
C HIS A 129 -2.55 -18.17 -2.50
N THR A 130 -3.60 -18.87 -2.89
CA THR A 130 -3.79 -20.31 -2.65
C THR A 130 -3.61 -21.14 -3.92
N ALA A 131 -3.05 -20.56 -4.97
CA ALA A 131 -2.95 -21.16 -6.30
C ALA A 131 -2.24 -22.53 -6.33
N HIS A 132 -1.23 -22.72 -5.50
CA HIS A 132 -0.48 -23.98 -5.37
C HIS A 132 -1.35 -25.14 -4.82
N LEU A 133 -2.38 -24.84 -4.01
CA LEU A 133 -3.30 -25.84 -3.47
C LEU A 133 -4.38 -26.24 -4.48
N TYR A 134 -4.71 -25.38 -5.43
CA TYR A 134 -5.84 -25.54 -6.36
C TYR A 134 -5.47 -25.21 -7.81
N ALA A 135 -4.27 -25.63 -8.26
CA ALA A 135 -3.72 -25.27 -9.58
C ALA A 135 -4.66 -25.58 -10.77
N GLY A 136 -5.47 -26.62 -10.66
CA GLY A 136 -6.45 -26.99 -11.69
C GLY A 136 -7.61 -26.02 -11.89
N THR A 137 -7.87 -25.12 -10.93
CA THR A 137 -9.00 -24.17 -10.95
C THR A 137 -8.60 -22.74 -11.35
N LEU A 138 -7.33 -22.53 -11.71
CA LEU A 138 -6.84 -21.21 -12.08
C LEU A 138 -7.46 -20.73 -13.39
N THR A 139 -7.93 -19.48 -13.40
CA THR A 139 -8.31 -18.81 -14.65
C THR A 139 -7.11 -18.65 -15.58
N PRO A 140 -7.31 -18.45 -16.89
CA PRO A 140 -6.19 -18.23 -17.82
C PRO A 140 -5.25 -17.10 -17.38
N GLY A 141 -5.79 -15.98 -16.89
CA GLY A 141 -4.98 -14.85 -16.40
C GLY A 141 -4.19 -15.18 -15.15
N MET A 142 -4.79 -15.89 -14.18
CA MET A 142 -4.09 -16.38 -12.98
C MET A 142 -2.97 -17.36 -13.35
N ARG A 143 -3.23 -18.24 -14.31
CA ARG A 143 -2.23 -19.17 -14.82
C ARG A 143 -1.05 -18.45 -15.46
N ALA A 144 -1.32 -17.46 -16.32
CA ALA A 144 -0.28 -16.63 -16.92
C ALA A 144 0.56 -15.89 -15.86
N TYR A 145 -0.07 -15.40 -14.78
CA TYR A 145 0.66 -14.82 -13.64
C TYR A 145 1.51 -15.87 -12.92
N ALA A 146 0.95 -17.05 -12.63
CA ALA A 146 1.64 -18.10 -11.90
C ALA A 146 2.83 -18.69 -12.67
N GLN A 147 2.80 -18.72 -14.00
CA GLN A 147 3.87 -19.26 -14.83
C GLN A 147 5.14 -18.39 -14.93
N GLN A 148 5.16 -17.21 -14.30
CA GLN A 148 6.32 -16.33 -14.29
C GLN A 148 7.29 -16.70 -13.18
N PRO A 149 8.59 -16.34 -13.32
CA PRO A 149 9.53 -16.42 -12.21
C PRO A 149 9.08 -15.58 -11.02
N HIS A 150 9.20 -16.13 -9.84
CA HIS A 150 8.90 -15.47 -8.58
C HIS A 150 10.06 -15.56 -7.61
N ARG A 151 10.20 -14.54 -6.76
CA ARG A 151 11.19 -14.48 -5.68
C ARG A 151 10.51 -14.61 -4.33
N LEU A 152 11.15 -15.34 -3.42
CA LEU A 152 10.80 -15.38 -2.00
C LEU A 152 11.65 -14.36 -1.25
N TYR A 153 11.04 -13.60 -0.37
CA TYR A 153 11.74 -12.61 0.44
C TYR A 153 11.36 -12.68 1.91
N ILE A 154 12.31 -12.31 2.76
CA ILE A 154 12.06 -11.96 4.15
C ILE A 154 12.03 -10.44 4.24
N ALA A 155 10.93 -9.89 4.77
CA ALA A 155 10.74 -8.46 4.97
C ALA A 155 10.62 -8.15 6.46
N THR A 156 11.47 -7.25 6.97
CA THR A 156 11.46 -6.82 8.37
C THR A 156 11.01 -5.37 8.45
N PHE A 157 10.07 -5.11 9.36
CA PHE A 157 9.48 -3.80 9.60
C PHE A 157 10.30 -3.04 10.66
N PRO A 158 10.10 -1.70 10.79
CA PRO A 158 10.88 -0.90 11.73
C PRO A 158 10.83 -1.39 13.19
N ASP A 159 9.74 -2.03 13.62
CA ASP A 159 9.59 -2.63 14.96
C ASP A 159 10.31 -3.99 15.13
N GLY A 160 11.11 -4.43 14.14
CA GLY A 160 11.81 -5.71 14.15
C GLY A 160 10.95 -6.92 13.80
N SER A 161 9.64 -6.80 13.73
CA SER A 161 8.79 -7.89 13.28
C SER A 161 9.02 -8.20 11.81
N SER A 162 8.95 -9.47 11.44
CA SER A 162 9.24 -9.91 10.07
C SER A 162 8.09 -10.72 9.48
N LYS A 163 8.08 -10.80 8.16
CA LYS A 163 7.22 -11.70 7.41
C LYS A 163 7.98 -12.34 6.25
N VAL A 164 7.52 -13.49 5.80
CA VAL A 164 7.86 -14.05 4.49
C VAL A 164 6.86 -13.55 3.44
N GLY A 165 7.27 -13.50 2.19
CA GLY A 165 6.39 -13.10 1.10
C GLY A 165 7.00 -13.36 -0.26
N THR A 166 6.18 -13.26 -1.30
CA THR A 166 6.59 -13.49 -2.69
C THR A 166 6.41 -12.25 -3.56
N SER A 167 7.22 -12.15 -4.60
CA SER A 167 7.09 -11.14 -5.65
C SER A 167 7.32 -11.76 -7.02
N SER A 168 6.43 -11.50 -7.97
CA SER A 168 6.65 -11.87 -9.37
C SER A 168 7.76 -11.04 -9.98
N GLN A 169 8.33 -11.51 -11.09
CA GLN A 169 9.35 -10.80 -11.86
C GLN A 169 8.94 -9.35 -12.14
N HIS A 170 7.69 -9.10 -12.52
CA HIS A 170 7.20 -7.75 -12.83
C HIS A 170 6.97 -6.86 -11.60
N SER A 171 6.84 -7.43 -10.42
CA SER A 171 6.62 -6.67 -9.18
C SER A 171 7.91 -6.43 -8.38
N THR A 172 8.99 -7.14 -8.69
CA THR A 172 10.31 -6.95 -8.09
C THR A 172 11.02 -5.73 -8.69
N PRO A 173 11.63 -4.80 -7.90
CA PRO A 173 11.66 -4.72 -6.43
C PRO A 173 10.50 -3.89 -5.85
N ARG A 174 9.63 -3.31 -6.66
CA ARG A 174 8.52 -2.43 -6.30
C ARG A 174 7.61 -3.01 -5.20
N ARG A 175 7.42 -4.33 -5.19
CA ARG A 175 6.59 -5.00 -4.19
C ARG A 175 7.01 -4.70 -2.76
N LEU A 176 8.29 -4.52 -2.50
CA LEU A 176 8.81 -4.19 -1.18
C LEU A 176 8.64 -2.70 -0.85
N ASP A 177 8.74 -1.81 -1.85
CA ASP A 177 8.38 -0.40 -1.68
C ASP A 177 6.93 -0.25 -1.20
N GLU A 178 6.00 -1.06 -1.73
CA GLU A 178 4.57 -1.08 -1.36
C GLU A 178 4.30 -1.60 0.06
N GLN A 179 5.23 -2.33 0.66
CA GLN A 179 5.03 -2.99 1.96
C GLN A 179 5.37 -2.11 3.17
N ALA A 180 6.02 -0.98 2.99
CA ALA A 180 6.55 -0.14 4.09
C ALA A 180 7.53 -0.91 5.01
N VAL A 181 8.40 -1.73 4.43
CA VAL A 181 9.41 -2.49 5.16
C VAL A 181 10.62 -1.62 5.48
N ALA A 182 11.35 -1.91 6.55
CA ALA A 182 12.60 -1.24 6.87
C ALA A 182 13.79 -1.85 6.11
N THR A 183 13.80 -3.17 6.00
CA THR A 183 14.81 -3.95 5.28
C THR A 183 14.21 -5.23 4.75
N ALA A 184 14.78 -5.79 3.69
CA ALA A 184 14.36 -7.07 3.16
C ALA A 184 15.53 -7.77 2.43
N THR A 185 15.44 -9.11 2.36
CA THR A 185 16.38 -9.96 1.60
C THR A 185 15.58 -10.93 0.75
N TYR A 186 15.89 -11.01 -0.54
CA TYR A 186 15.44 -12.09 -1.41
C TYR A 186 16.29 -13.33 -1.12
N ILE A 187 15.65 -14.43 -0.71
CA ILE A 187 16.31 -15.64 -0.23
C ILE A 187 16.24 -16.81 -1.20
N ALA A 188 15.28 -16.77 -2.14
CA ALA A 188 15.15 -17.79 -3.17
C ALA A 188 14.41 -17.26 -4.39
N GLN A 189 14.57 -17.94 -5.53
CA GLN A 189 13.80 -17.74 -6.75
C GLN A 189 13.31 -19.08 -7.27
N ALA A 190 12.05 -19.12 -7.70
CA ALA A 190 11.44 -20.24 -8.41
C ALA A 190 11.14 -19.88 -9.88
N PRO A 191 11.09 -20.85 -10.78
CA PRO A 191 10.69 -20.62 -12.18
C PRO A 191 9.23 -20.20 -12.29
N ASP A 192 8.40 -20.48 -11.29
CA ASP A 192 6.98 -20.18 -11.29
C ASP A 192 6.43 -19.81 -9.90
N GLY A 193 5.18 -19.32 -9.89
CA GLY A 193 4.48 -18.85 -8.71
C GLY A 193 3.90 -19.99 -7.85
N LEU A 194 3.76 -21.20 -8.34
CA LEU A 194 3.24 -22.32 -7.55
C LEU A 194 4.33 -22.83 -6.61
N LEU A 195 5.49 -23.14 -7.15
CA LEU A 195 6.63 -23.61 -6.37
C LEU A 195 7.08 -22.57 -5.31
N ILE A 196 7.07 -21.26 -5.66
CA ILE A 196 7.47 -20.24 -4.68
C ILE A 196 6.45 -20.12 -3.54
N ARG A 197 5.16 -20.42 -3.78
CA ARG A 197 4.12 -20.47 -2.75
C ARG A 197 4.28 -21.67 -1.82
N GLU A 198 4.66 -22.82 -2.35
CA GLU A 198 5.02 -23.97 -1.52
C GLU A 198 6.21 -23.63 -0.60
N ALA A 199 7.21 -22.94 -1.13
CA ALA A 199 8.36 -22.47 -0.35
C ALA A 199 7.96 -21.42 0.73
N GLU A 200 7.04 -20.50 0.40
CA GLU A 200 6.48 -19.53 1.35
C GLU A 200 5.76 -20.24 2.50
N ASP A 201 4.94 -21.25 2.19
CA ASP A 201 4.24 -22.07 3.17
C ASP A 201 5.22 -22.90 4.04
N ALA A 202 6.23 -23.51 3.44
CA ALA A 202 7.24 -24.24 4.17
C ALA A 202 7.99 -23.35 5.20
N VAL A 203 8.40 -22.15 4.79
CA VAL A 203 9.02 -21.16 5.70
C VAL A 203 8.05 -20.76 6.81
N THR A 204 6.78 -20.56 6.49
CA THR A 204 5.76 -20.22 7.49
C THR A 204 5.59 -21.32 8.53
N HIS A 205 5.44 -22.56 8.08
CA HIS A 205 5.16 -23.67 9.00
C HIS A 205 6.37 -24.12 9.81
N ILE A 206 7.56 -24.21 9.17
CA ILE A 206 8.76 -24.72 9.82
C ILE A 206 9.42 -23.64 10.69
N ALA A 207 9.56 -22.41 10.17
CA ALA A 207 10.22 -21.33 10.89
C ALA A 207 9.27 -20.46 11.72
N ASN A 208 7.96 -20.67 11.64
CA ASN A 208 6.93 -19.85 12.28
C ASN A 208 7.07 -18.34 11.92
N ILE A 209 7.26 -18.07 10.61
CA ILE A 209 7.35 -16.72 10.06
C ILE A 209 6.04 -16.39 9.36
N PRO A 210 5.28 -15.37 9.78
CA PRO A 210 3.98 -15.07 9.19
C PRO A 210 4.09 -14.56 7.75
N GLN A 211 3.08 -14.82 6.92
CA GLN A 211 2.97 -14.27 5.56
C GLN A 211 2.34 -12.87 5.54
N VAL A 212 1.59 -12.52 6.57
CA VAL A 212 0.78 -11.29 6.61
C VAL A 212 1.14 -10.42 7.81
N LYS A 213 1.35 -9.12 7.57
CA LYS A 213 1.31 -8.08 8.59
C LYS A 213 0.23 -7.08 8.22
N GLN A 214 -0.70 -6.85 9.13
CA GLN A 214 -1.83 -5.94 8.93
C GLN A 214 -1.37 -4.49 8.78
N VAL A 215 -2.14 -3.68 8.04
CA VAL A 215 -1.82 -2.26 7.76
C VAL A 215 -1.60 -1.47 9.04
N ALA A 216 -2.45 -1.64 10.04
CA ALA A 216 -2.31 -0.97 11.35
C ALA A 216 -0.99 -1.34 12.05
N GLY A 217 -0.58 -2.62 11.99
CA GLY A 217 0.71 -3.05 12.53
C GLY A 217 1.91 -2.49 11.76
N LYS A 218 1.80 -2.32 10.43
CA LYS A 218 2.83 -1.66 9.63
C LYS A 218 2.96 -0.18 9.98
N TYR A 219 1.83 0.51 10.15
CA TYR A 219 1.80 1.92 10.55
C TYR A 219 2.49 2.13 11.90
N ARG A 220 2.09 1.36 12.93
CA ARG A 220 2.67 1.43 14.26
C ARG A 220 4.18 1.12 14.26
N ALA A 221 4.64 0.19 13.41
CA ALA A 221 6.06 -0.12 13.30
C ALA A 221 6.91 1.11 12.95
N TRP A 222 6.39 2.05 12.17
CA TRP A 222 7.08 3.29 11.79
C TRP A 222 7.08 4.36 12.89
N THR A 223 6.12 4.29 13.82
CA THR A 223 6.05 5.20 14.98
C THR A 223 6.80 4.67 16.20
N GLU A 224 7.19 3.39 16.19
CA GLU A 224 7.89 2.71 17.29
C GLU A 224 9.09 1.89 16.75
N PRO A 225 10.07 2.51 16.06
CA PRO A 225 11.16 1.78 15.43
C PRO A 225 12.17 1.27 16.46
N LEU A 226 12.75 0.09 16.19
CA LEU A 226 13.90 -0.42 16.93
C LEU A 226 15.19 0.33 16.57
N PRO A 227 16.16 0.43 17.50
CA PRO A 227 17.51 0.85 17.19
C PRO A 227 18.11 0.05 16.02
N GLY A 228 18.82 0.72 15.11
CA GLY A 228 19.28 0.11 13.86
C GLY A 228 20.10 -1.17 14.02
N ALA A 229 20.89 -1.32 15.11
CA ALA A 229 21.62 -2.56 15.41
C ALA A 229 20.67 -3.72 15.75
N GLN A 230 19.63 -3.45 16.55
CA GLN A 230 18.62 -4.46 16.91
C GLN A 230 17.77 -4.85 15.71
N LEU A 231 17.39 -3.89 14.87
CA LEU A 231 16.67 -4.13 13.63
C LEU A 231 17.45 -5.05 12.68
N ARG A 232 18.75 -4.79 12.49
CA ARG A 232 19.61 -5.65 11.66
C ARG A 232 19.73 -7.07 12.23
N ALA A 233 19.95 -7.20 13.53
CA ALA A 233 20.04 -8.50 14.19
C ALA A 233 18.74 -9.30 14.08
N ALA A 234 17.57 -8.65 14.26
CA ALA A 234 16.25 -9.28 14.09
C ALA A 234 16.04 -9.75 12.65
N HIS A 235 16.43 -8.94 11.66
CA HIS A 235 16.35 -9.30 10.24
C HIS A 235 17.23 -10.51 9.94
N GLN A 236 18.52 -10.47 10.29
CA GLN A 236 19.46 -11.54 10.04
C GLN A 236 19.01 -12.86 10.68
N ASN A 237 18.60 -12.84 11.93
CA ASN A 237 18.05 -14.04 12.60
C ASN A 237 16.86 -14.62 11.85
N THR A 238 15.98 -13.78 11.33
CA THR A 238 14.81 -14.26 10.57
C THR A 238 15.22 -14.84 9.22
N VAL A 239 16.17 -14.24 8.52
CA VAL A 239 16.72 -14.78 7.26
C VAL A 239 17.36 -16.14 7.48
N GLU A 240 18.20 -16.30 8.52
CA GLU A 240 18.85 -17.58 8.88
C GLU A 240 17.80 -18.68 9.16
N ARG A 241 16.75 -18.36 9.94
CA ARG A 241 15.64 -19.29 10.21
C ARG A 241 14.90 -19.69 8.94
N ALA A 242 14.68 -18.76 8.02
CA ALA A 242 14.02 -19.02 6.75
C ALA A 242 14.87 -19.92 5.84
N HIS A 243 16.17 -19.69 5.74
CA HIS A 243 17.09 -20.58 5.01
C HIS A 243 17.12 -22.00 5.58
N LYS A 244 17.17 -22.12 6.92
CA LYS A 244 17.09 -23.42 7.58
C LYS A 244 15.79 -24.14 7.24
N ALA A 245 14.65 -23.44 7.27
CA ALA A 245 13.35 -24.02 6.93
C ALA A 245 13.28 -24.48 5.46
N LEU A 246 13.85 -23.73 4.52
CA LEU A 246 13.95 -24.15 3.13
C LEU A 246 14.82 -25.40 2.95
N THR A 247 15.90 -25.52 3.72
CA THR A 247 16.75 -26.72 3.73
C THR A 247 15.98 -27.92 4.26
N GLU A 248 15.31 -27.78 5.40
CA GLU A 248 14.52 -28.84 6.04
C GLU A 248 13.34 -29.32 5.19
N SER A 249 12.73 -28.41 4.41
CA SER A 249 11.63 -28.74 3.50
C SER A 249 12.05 -29.57 2.29
N GLY A 250 13.35 -29.61 1.96
CA GLY A 250 13.87 -30.26 0.74
C GLY A 250 13.61 -29.47 -0.55
N LEU A 251 12.97 -28.32 -0.51
CA LEU A 251 12.63 -27.52 -1.70
C LEU A 251 13.82 -26.81 -2.32
N LEU A 252 14.93 -26.63 -1.59
CA LEU A 252 16.13 -25.95 -2.10
C LEU A 252 16.69 -26.56 -3.39
N THR A 253 16.46 -27.86 -3.65
CA THR A 253 16.92 -28.52 -4.89
C THR A 253 16.17 -28.04 -6.14
N GLN A 254 15.00 -27.43 -5.96
CA GLN A 254 14.13 -26.93 -7.03
C GLN A 254 14.17 -25.40 -7.13
N LEU A 255 14.82 -24.71 -6.20
CA LEU A 255 14.91 -23.27 -6.10
C LEU A 255 16.32 -22.80 -6.41
N ALA A 256 16.45 -21.63 -7.02
CA ALA A 256 17.73 -20.90 -7.04
C ALA A 256 17.86 -20.15 -5.71
N ALA A 257 18.90 -20.48 -4.93
CA ALA A 257 19.20 -19.76 -3.69
C ALA A 257 19.63 -18.33 -4.02
N LEU A 258 19.16 -17.36 -3.25
CA LEU A 258 19.53 -15.96 -3.33
C LEU A 258 19.96 -15.44 -1.94
N ASP A 259 20.79 -14.41 -1.95
CA ASP A 259 21.11 -13.56 -0.79
C ASP A 259 21.23 -12.11 -1.29
N GLU A 260 20.12 -11.59 -1.81
CA GLU A 260 20.09 -10.27 -2.44
C GLU A 260 19.31 -9.29 -1.56
N SER A 261 20.03 -8.32 -0.98
CA SER A 261 19.42 -7.28 -0.18
C SER A 261 18.59 -6.32 -1.05
N TRP A 262 17.37 -6.06 -0.63
CA TRP A 262 16.56 -5.00 -1.23
C TRP A 262 17.09 -3.62 -0.82
N VAL A 263 17.17 -2.73 -1.80
CA VAL A 263 17.55 -1.33 -1.58
C VAL A 263 16.29 -0.47 -1.67
N PRO A 264 15.99 0.37 -0.66
CA PRO A 264 14.87 1.30 -0.72
C PRO A 264 14.92 2.22 -1.93
N SER A 265 13.76 2.61 -2.46
CA SER A 265 13.69 3.63 -3.49
C SER A 265 14.29 4.96 -3.02
N VAL A 266 14.89 5.72 -3.93
CA VAL A 266 15.37 7.08 -3.65
C VAL A 266 14.26 8.01 -3.18
N ALA A 267 13.02 7.78 -3.63
CA ALA A 267 11.85 8.52 -3.18
C ALA A 267 11.54 8.31 -1.69
N MET A 268 12.10 7.26 -1.08
CA MET A 268 11.97 6.93 0.34
C MET A 268 13.21 7.36 1.16
N SER A 269 14.20 7.99 0.56
CA SER A 269 15.49 8.24 1.20
C SER A 269 15.37 9.02 2.51
N ARG A 270 14.50 10.03 2.56
CA ARG A 270 14.30 10.87 3.76
C ARG A 270 13.69 10.07 4.94
N PRO A 271 12.56 9.35 4.80
CA PRO A 271 12.06 8.49 5.87
C PRO A 271 13.07 7.42 6.32
N TYR A 272 13.78 6.82 5.36
CA TYR A 272 14.74 5.76 5.66
C TYR A 272 16.04 6.27 6.29
N ALA A 273 16.42 7.51 6.08
CA ALA A 273 17.58 8.10 6.75
C ALA A 273 17.37 8.11 8.27
N ALA A 274 16.16 8.45 8.73
CA ALA A 274 15.79 8.41 10.14
C ALA A 274 15.88 6.99 10.73
N LEU A 275 15.41 5.96 10.00
CA LEU A 275 15.49 4.56 10.45
C LEU A 275 16.92 4.01 10.52
N ARG A 276 17.86 4.54 9.72
CA ARG A 276 19.25 4.07 9.67
C ARG A 276 20.13 4.71 10.73
N ALA A 277 19.65 5.75 11.39
CA ALA A 277 20.36 6.37 12.50
C ALA A 277 20.65 5.35 13.61
N GLN A 278 21.70 5.58 14.38
CA GLN A 278 22.06 4.74 15.51
C GLN A 278 20.93 4.66 16.54
N ASN A 279 20.28 5.81 16.76
CA ASN A 279 19.03 5.94 17.51
C ASN A 279 18.01 6.56 16.55
N PRO A 280 17.10 5.76 15.96
CA PRO A 280 16.10 6.28 15.04
C PRO A 280 15.13 7.18 15.81
N GLU A 281 14.90 8.37 15.26
CA GLU A 281 13.80 9.20 15.72
C GLU A 281 12.49 8.63 15.18
N PRO A 282 11.51 8.32 16.05
CA PRO A 282 10.21 7.85 15.60
C PRO A 282 9.50 8.95 14.81
N LEU A 283 8.73 8.55 13.80
CA LEU A 283 7.80 9.46 13.17
C LEU A 283 6.57 9.63 14.07
N ASP A 284 6.18 10.88 14.33
CA ASP A 284 4.95 11.14 15.07
C ASP A 284 3.73 10.64 14.29
N ALA A 285 2.82 9.99 15.00
CA ALA A 285 1.58 9.53 14.42
C ALA A 285 0.62 10.72 14.18
N PHE A 286 0.25 10.94 12.91
CA PHE A 286 -0.79 11.92 12.60
C PHE A 286 -2.15 11.40 13.07
N PRO A 287 -3.04 12.26 13.60
CA PRO A 287 -4.40 11.87 13.97
C PRO A 287 -5.16 11.21 12.82
N SER A 288 -6.00 10.23 13.14
CA SER A 288 -6.84 9.56 12.12
C SER A 288 -7.71 10.57 11.36
N ILE A 289 -7.56 10.65 10.05
CA ILE A 289 -8.34 11.54 9.18
C ILE A 289 -9.82 11.15 9.18
N LEU A 290 -10.13 9.87 9.39
CA LEU A 290 -11.53 9.44 9.55
C LEU A 290 -12.19 10.04 10.80
N LYS A 291 -11.40 10.40 11.83
CA LYS A 291 -11.89 11.05 13.05
C LYS A 291 -11.90 12.58 12.91
N THR A 292 -10.82 13.17 12.40
CA THR A 292 -10.70 14.63 12.25
C THR A 292 -11.54 15.18 11.12
N ARG A 293 -11.88 14.33 10.14
CA ARG A 293 -12.62 14.66 8.91
C ARG A 293 -11.87 15.53 7.92
N GLU A 294 -10.78 16.13 8.31
CA GLU A 294 -9.95 17.03 7.51
C GLU A 294 -8.47 16.86 7.86
N ALA A 295 -7.58 17.04 6.88
CA ALA A 295 -6.14 17.07 7.05
C ALA A 295 -5.50 17.97 6.01
N GLY A 296 -4.42 18.69 6.42
CA GLY A 296 -3.57 19.46 5.53
C GLY A 296 -2.14 19.44 6.02
N PHE A 297 -1.21 19.09 5.13
CA PHE A 297 0.20 18.89 5.46
C PHE A 297 1.08 19.00 4.20
N PHE A 298 2.39 19.18 4.40
CA PHE A 298 3.36 19.17 3.32
C PHE A 298 4.01 17.80 3.21
N CYS A 299 3.91 17.17 2.05
CA CYS A 299 4.48 15.85 1.79
C CYS A 299 6.01 15.88 1.87
N THR A 300 6.63 14.85 2.44
CA THR A 300 8.09 14.65 2.42
C THR A 300 8.48 13.35 1.70
N GLY A 301 7.51 12.46 1.45
CA GLY A 301 7.70 11.19 0.78
C GLY A 301 6.58 10.20 1.12
N ALA A 302 6.88 8.92 0.96
CA ALA A 302 5.95 7.85 1.32
C ALA A 302 6.69 6.60 1.81
N ALA A 303 6.01 5.80 2.62
CA ALA A 303 6.42 4.46 3.03
C ALA A 303 5.25 3.50 2.82
N GLY A 304 5.33 2.64 1.81
CA GLY A 304 4.23 1.78 1.41
C GLY A 304 2.97 2.57 1.04
N LYS A 305 1.93 2.45 1.86
CA LYS A 305 0.65 3.17 1.69
C LYS A 305 0.51 4.40 2.61
N PHE A 306 1.57 4.77 3.30
CA PHE A 306 1.59 5.91 4.21
C PHE A 306 2.32 7.07 3.55
N VAL A 307 1.87 8.29 3.79
CA VAL A 307 2.57 9.50 3.38
C VAL A 307 3.37 10.01 4.57
N THR A 308 4.65 10.32 4.34
CA THR A 308 5.45 11.06 5.32
C THR A 308 5.33 12.56 5.03
N ALA A 309 5.22 13.36 6.06
CA ALA A 309 4.90 14.77 5.93
C ALA A 309 5.46 15.60 7.10
N HIS A 310 5.28 16.91 7.02
CA HIS A 310 5.36 17.80 8.17
C HIS A 310 4.16 18.76 8.20
N VAL A 311 3.84 19.27 9.38
CA VAL A 311 2.74 20.22 9.59
C VAL A 311 3.30 21.47 10.25
N GLY A 312 3.51 22.51 9.44
CA GLY A 312 4.10 23.78 9.91
C GLY A 312 5.63 23.70 10.07
N ASP A 313 6.12 22.95 11.04
CA ASP A 313 7.55 22.78 11.29
C ASP A 313 8.16 21.73 10.33
N PRO A 314 9.10 22.09 9.45
CA PRO A 314 9.75 21.16 8.53
C PRO A 314 10.59 20.07 9.21
N GLU A 315 11.02 20.28 10.44
CA GLU A 315 11.81 19.30 11.20
C GLU A 315 10.93 18.27 11.93
N ALA A 316 9.66 18.61 12.21
CA ALA A 316 8.72 17.71 12.85
C ALA A 316 8.11 16.75 11.83
N ALA A 317 8.72 15.58 11.67
CA ALA A 317 8.25 14.56 10.72
C ALA A 317 7.07 13.77 11.29
N VAL A 318 5.98 13.71 10.52
CA VAL A 318 4.78 12.96 10.86
C VAL A 318 4.50 11.86 9.84
N LEU A 319 3.86 10.78 10.27
CA LEU A 319 3.37 9.71 9.42
C LEU A 319 1.85 9.80 9.29
N ILE A 320 1.37 9.88 8.05
CA ILE A 320 -0.06 9.96 7.73
C ILE A 320 -0.56 8.58 7.29
N ASN A 321 -1.55 8.03 7.98
CA ASN A 321 -2.17 6.77 7.59
C ASN A 321 -3.16 6.96 6.43
N THR A 322 -2.68 7.23 5.25
CA THR A 322 -3.54 7.40 4.07
C THR A 322 -4.24 6.11 3.63
N ALA A 323 -3.83 4.95 4.13
CA ALA A 323 -4.51 3.68 3.85
C ALA A 323 -5.92 3.62 4.45
N GLU A 324 -6.22 4.38 5.50
CA GLU A 324 -7.57 4.48 6.07
C GLU A 324 -8.57 5.18 5.14
N LEU A 325 -8.07 6.03 4.24
CA LEU A 325 -8.89 6.76 3.26
C LEU A 325 -9.37 5.90 2.09
N ALA A 326 -8.92 4.64 2.01
CA ALA A 326 -9.19 3.80 0.85
C ALA A 326 -10.70 3.71 0.52
N ASN A 327 -11.02 4.19 -0.70
CA ASN A 327 -12.34 4.24 -1.29
C ASN A 327 -13.32 5.26 -0.69
N TYR A 328 -12.89 6.11 0.23
CA TYR A 328 -13.69 7.26 0.69
C TYR A 328 -13.61 8.41 -0.30
N VAL A 329 -14.69 9.19 -0.32
CA VAL A 329 -14.75 10.43 -1.10
C VAL A 329 -14.11 11.55 -0.31
N VAL A 330 -13.20 12.27 -0.97
CA VAL A 330 -12.46 13.41 -0.43
C VAL A 330 -12.64 14.63 -1.32
N GLU A 331 -12.60 15.81 -0.72
CA GLU A 331 -12.58 17.09 -1.40
C GLU A 331 -11.29 17.83 -1.08
N PRO A 332 -10.74 18.66 -1.97
CA PRO A 332 -9.62 19.53 -1.64
C PRO A 332 -9.96 20.44 -0.45
N ALA A 333 -8.99 20.66 0.41
CA ALA A 333 -9.05 21.62 1.51
C ALA A 333 -7.78 22.45 1.54
N ASP A 334 -7.91 23.73 1.89
CA ASP A 334 -6.78 24.67 1.90
C ASP A 334 -6.20 24.90 3.30
N THR A 335 -6.78 24.25 4.31
CA THR A 335 -6.44 24.43 5.72
C THR A 335 -5.24 23.57 6.10
N LEU A 336 -4.17 24.17 6.60
CA LEU A 336 -3.10 23.44 7.27
C LEU A 336 -3.61 22.91 8.62
N SER A 337 -3.36 21.64 8.92
CA SER A 337 -3.77 21.06 10.19
C SER A 337 -3.05 21.72 11.36
N ALA A 338 -3.78 21.95 12.45
CA ALA A 338 -3.18 22.28 13.73
C ALA A 338 -2.81 20.96 14.43
N VAL A 339 -1.57 20.51 14.31
CA VAL A 339 -1.08 19.37 15.08
C VAL A 339 -0.48 19.88 16.37
N THR A 340 -1.13 19.62 17.48
CA THR A 340 -0.46 19.70 18.78
C THR A 340 0.41 18.46 18.87
N VAL A 341 1.70 18.61 18.53
CA VAL A 341 2.68 17.56 18.80
C VAL A 341 2.75 17.45 20.32
N GLN A 342 2.20 16.36 20.84
CA GLN A 342 2.44 16.00 22.22
C GLN A 342 3.89 15.49 22.29
N THR A 343 4.84 16.41 22.41
CA THR A 343 6.20 16.05 22.78
C THR A 343 6.11 15.31 24.10
N SER A 344 6.41 14.02 24.07
CA SER A 344 6.60 13.21 25.28
C SER A 344 7.72 13.87 26.11
N LEU A 345 7.35 14.46 27.22
CA LEU A 345 8.26 15.06 28.20
C LEU A 345 8.86 13.98 29.12
N PHE A 346 9.36 12.85 28.55
CA PHE A 346 10.10 11.87 29.34
C PHE A 346 11.22 11.24 28.53
#